data_7679ae39aa7ecdf3f43fa904fe2f92d9
#
_entry.id   7679ae39aa7ecdf3f43fa904fe2f92d9
#
_cell.length_a   1.000
_cell.length_b   1.000
_cell.length_c   1.000
_cell.angle_alpha   90.00
_cell.angle_beta   90.00
_cell.angle_gamma   90.00
#
_symmetry.space_group_name_H-M   'P 1'
#
loop_
_entity.id
_entity.type
_entity.pdbx_description
1 polymer ?
#
loop_
_entity_poly.entity_id
_entity_poly.type
_entity_poly.pdbx_seq_one_letter_code
_entity_poly.pdbx_strand_id
1 'polypeptide(L)'
;MANKVIVGILIFLLILGGGLGAYSYTLKQQIEVISAQLEVYHKKQTAQIGTVRDTVTTLRGETLAGFDTLQRDVGGALTDIGTLEDGIVALEDGIVALEEETGILADEVDETLTEVGALEDDIHLVIAALSQSVINADAVYQKLRDATVGISNGEKTVGSGFVLDTLGHVVTAQHVVERLSTIYVVLSDGRSSKATVVGSSEYSDIAVLKLDADLVGALSTLADSAMVRIGEPVVTIGNPFDQKETLTSGIVSQINRFIEIEYDSKTRWVASLIQFDAAVNFGNSGGPLMNSEGEVIGMVVARVHPSDGDGIYYAVSSNKIDRVAASLIAQGSFDYPWLGVEITDLTPKFIQGRALETTNGVLVGRVLAESPAEVGGIRSEDIIIAVDAIAVRDIGDLNSYLGEHKNPGELVSLTLIRGSAELEISLKIGKR
;
A
#
# COMPACT_ATOMS: atom_id res chain seq x y z
N MET A 1 18.55 22.73 0.18
CA MET A 1 17.13 22.47 -0.15
C MET A 1 16.54 21.37 0.72
N ALA A 2 17.19 20.22 0.92
CA ALA A 2 16.69 19.11 1.72
C ALA A 2 16.22 19.51 3.14
N ASN A 3 16.97 20.34 3.87
CA ASN A 3 16.58 20.79 5.21
C ASN A 3 15.26 21.58 5.26
N LYS A 4 14.96 22.36 4.22
CA LYS A 4 13.69 23.13 4.20
C LYS A 4 12.48 22.24 3.89
N VAL A 5 12.66 21.20 3.12
CA VAL A 5 11.62 20.22 2.80
C VAL A 5 11.30 19.37 4.04
N ILE A 6 12.33 18.91 4.75
CA ILE A 6 12.17 18.09 5.97
C ILE A 6 11.48 18.87 7.09
N VAL A 7 11.89 20.12 7.29
CA VAL A 7 11.23 21.01 8.28
C VAL A 7 9.79 21.32 7.87
N GLY A 8 9.51 21.47 6.57
CA GLY A 8 8.15 21.66 6.07
C GLY A 8 7.25 20.44 6.34
N ILE A 9 7.75 19.24 6.11
CA ILE A 9 7.03 17.99 6.37
C ILE A 9 6.73 17.81 7.87
N LEU A 10 7.69 18.10 8.74
CA LEU A 10 7.51 18.03 10.20
C LEU A 10 6.48 19.04 10.73
N ILE A 11 6.49 20.24 10.20
CA ILE A 11 5.52 21.29 10.58
C ILE A 11 4.11 20.91 10.09
N PHE A 12 3.99 20.36 8.89
CA PHE A 12 2.71 19.91 8.35
C PHE A 12 2.11 18.75 9.16
N LEU A 13 2.94 17.79 9.58
CA LEU A 13 2.52 16.68 10.44
C LEU A 13 2.07 17.14 11.85
N LEU A 14 2.67 18.22 12.36
CA LEU A 14 2.28 18.86 13.63
C LEU A 14 0.92 19.59 13.55
N ILE A 15 0.60 20.17 12.41
CA ILE A 15 -0.66 20.90 12.21
C ILE A 15 -1.87 19.95 12.07
N LEU A 16 -1.69 18.77 11.47
CA LEU A 16 -2.73 17.75 11.33
C LEU A 16 -3.05 16.99 12.63
N GLY A 17 -2.18 17.02 13.63
CA GLY A 17 -2.30 16.27 14.89
C GLY A 17 -3.28 16.82 15.93
N GLY A 18 -3.97 17.90 15.64
CA GLY A 18 -4.80 18.63 16.61
C GLY A 18 -6.12 17.98 17.03
N GLY A 19 -6.48 16.78 16.58
CA GLY A 19 -7.84 16.28 16.74
C GLY A 19 -8.08 14.86 17.30
N LEU A 20 -7.09 13.99 17.43
CA LEU A 20 -7.32 12.57 17.75
C LEU A 20 -6.30 12.03 18.76
N GLY A 21 -6.69 11.95 20.02
CA GLY A 21 -5.82 11.76 21.17
C GLY A 21 -4.89 10.53 21.21
N ALA A 22 -5.28 9.35 20.85
CA ALA A 22 -4.42 8.17 20.94
C ALA A 22 -3.57 7.97 19.66
N TYR A 23 -4.11 8.28 18.49
CA TYR A 23 -3.42 8.18 17.21
C TYR A 23 -2.33 9.24 17.09
N SER A 24 -2.64 10.46 17.57
CA SER A 24 -1.67 11.56 17.63
C SER A 24 -0.46 11.24 18.53
N TYR A 25 -0.67 10.48 19.60
CA TYR A 25 0.41 10.09 20.52
C TYR A 25 1.38 9.08 19.87
N THR A 26 0.86 8.07 19.17
CA THR A 26 1.69 7.06 18.50
C THR A 26 2.43 7.68 17.29
N LEU A 27 1.74 8.51 16.52
CA LEU A 27 2.34 9.24 15.41
C LEU A 27 3.40 10.24 15.91
N LYS A 28 3.12 10.91 17.03
CA LYS A 28 4.07 11.82 17.68
C LYS A 28 5.32 11.07 18.17
N GLN A 29 5.17 9.90 18.77
CA GLN A 29 6.31 9.04 19.15
C GLN A 29 7.11 8.56 17.95
N GLN A 30 6.44 8.15 16.87
CA GLN A 30 7.13 7.76 15.62
C GLN A 30 7.85 8.96 14.98
N ILE A 31 7.20 10.11 14.94
CA ILE A 31 7.81 11.37 14.45
C ILE A 31 9.00 11.76 15.32
N GLU A 32 8.92 11.64 16.64
CA GLU A 32 10.03 11.92 17.56
C GLU A 32 11.20 10.96 17.34
N VAL A 33 10.93 9.66 17.12
CA VAL A 33 11.98 8.66 16.83
C VAL A 33 12.63 8.92 15.47
N ILE A 34 11.82 9.15 14.42
CA ILE A 34 12.32 9.49 13.08
C ILE A 34 13.08 10.81 13.10
N SER A 35 12.55 11.81 13.80
CA SER A 35 13.19 13.12 13.96
C SER A 35 14.54 13.01 14.67
N ALA A 36 14.62 12.21 15.74
CA ALA A 36 15.88 11.96 16.45
C ALA A 36 16.90 11.18 15.58
N GLN A 37 16.43 10.18 14.82
CA GLN A 37 17.29 9.46 13.88
C GLN A 37 17.78 10.36 12.74
N LEU A 38 16.90 11.20 12.20
CA LEU A 38 17.24 12.18 11.16
C LEU A 38 18.24 13.24 11.68
N GLU A 39 18.07 13.67 12.93
CA GLU A 39 18.96 14.63 13.56
C GLU A 39 20.37 14.05 13.80
N VAL A 40 20.43 12.79 14.24
CA VAL A 40 21.69 12.05 14.37
C VAL A 40 22.36 11.84 13.02
N TYR A 41 21.59 11.45 12.01
CA TYR A 41 22.08 11.27 10.64
C TYR A 41 22.57 12.57 10.03
N HIS A 42 21.80 13.67 10.17
CA HIS A 42 22.20 15.02 9.71
C HIS A 42 23.46 15.51 10.43
N LYS A 43 23.56 15.26 11.73
CA LYS A 43 24.74 15.66 12.50
C LYS A 43 25.98 14.89 12.05
N LYS A 44 25.82 13.59 11.75
CA LYS A 44 26.89 12.76 11.21
C LYS A 44 27.30 13.21 9.80
N GLN A 45 26.36 13.46 8.90
CA GLN A 45 26.61 13.99 7.55
C GLN A 45 27.27 15.38 7.58
N THR A 46 26.75 16.29 8.39
CA THR A 46 27.30 17.65 8.51
C THR A 46 28.74 17.61 9.03
N ALA A 47 29.04 16.69 9.98
CA ALA A 47 30.39 16.49 10.47
C ALA A 47 31.31 15.91 9.37
N GLN A 48 30.86 14.93 8.61
CA GLN A 48 31.62 14.35 7.49
C GLN A 48 31.85 15.37 6.37
N ILE A 49 30.83 16.11 5.96
CA ILE A 49 30.93 17.19 4.96
C ILE A 49 31.90 18.29 5.46
N GLY A 50 31.84 18.62 6.76
CA GLY A 50 32.76 19.54 7.39
C GLY A 50 34.21 19.06 7.27
N THR A 51 34.47 17.81 7.61
CA THR A 51 35.79 17.18 7.53
C THR A 51 36.32 17.19 6.08
N VAL A 52 35.49 16.79 5.11
CA VAL A 52 35.81 16.78 3.69
C VAL A 52 36.12 18.22 3.21
N ARG A 53 35.30 19.20 3.59
CA ARG A 53 35.46 20.59 3.22
C ARG A 53 36.78 21.19 3.78
N ASP A 54 37.05 20.87 5.04
CA ASP A 54 38.28 21.33 5.69
C ASP A 54 39.52 20.70 5.05
N THR A 55 39.47 19.40 4.74
CA THR A 55 40.52 18.67 4.01
C THR A 55 40.75 19.27 2.63
N VAL A 56 39.70 19.50 1.83
CA VAL A 56 39.79 20.10 0.50
C VAL A 56 40.35 21.53 0.57
N THR A 57 39.97 22.30 1.60
CA THR A 57 40.46 23.68 1.78
C THR A 57 41.93 23.69 2.19
N THR A 58 42.34 22.77 3.08
CA THR A 58 43.75 22.63 3.48
C THR A 58 44.64 22.20 2.29
N LEU A 59 44.18 21.16 1.55
CA LEU A 59 44.86 20.66 0.36
C LEU A 59 44.97 21.72 -0.73
N ARG A 60 43.93 22.54 -0.95
CA ARG A 60 43.97 23.65 -1.88
C ARG A 60 44.95 24.76 -1.45
N GLY A 61 44.96 25.04 -0.14
CA GLY A 61 45.90 26.00 0.45
C GLY A 61 47.35 25.53 0.34
N GLU A 62 47.63 24.27 0.65
CA GLU A 62 48.94 23.64 0.55
C GLU A 62 49.42 23.56 -0.89
N THR A 63 48.51 23.24 -1.85
CA THR A 63 48.85 23.21 -3.29
C THR A 63 49.20 24.60 -3.80
N LEU A 64 48.46 25.65 -3.40
CA LEU A 64 48.78 27.05 -3.80
C LEU A 64 50.06 27.53 -3.16
N ALA A 65 50.30 27.21 -1.89
CA ALA A 65 51.56 27.54 -1.22
C ALA A 65 52.78 26.79 -1.83
N GLY A 66 52.55 25.50 -2.21
CA GLY A 66 53.55 24.72 -2.94
C GLY A 66 53.87 25.32 -4.32
N PHE A 67 52.81 25.78 -5.05
CA PHE A 67 52.98 26.46 -6.34
C PHE A 67 53.75 27.79 -6.23
N ASP A 68 53.42 28.60 -5.22
CA ASP A 68 54.12 29.86 -4.96
C ASP A 68 55.60 29.66 -4.53
N THR A 69 55.87 28.53 -3.84
CA THR A 69 57.24 28.13 -3.48
C THR A 69 58.03 27.70 -4.70
N LEU A 70 57.42 26.86 -5.55
CA LEU A 70 58.00 26.41 -6.82
C LEU A 70 58.25 27.58 -7.78
N GLN A 71 57.34 28.55 -7.87
CA GLN A 71 57.46 29.73 -8.72
C GLN A 71 58.62 30.66 -8.27
N ARG A 72 58.83 30.76 -6.95
CA ARG A 72 59.98 31.47 -6.36
C ARG A 72 61.30 30.76 -6.63
N ASP A 73 61.34 29.44 -6.50
CA ASP A 73 62.54 28.61 -6.71
C ASP A 73 62.92 28.60 -8.19
N VAL A 74 61.97 28.56 -9.12
CA VAL A 74 62.14 28.68 -10.54
C VAL A 74 62.61 30.11 -10.89
N GLY A 75 62.07 31.18 -10.28
CA GLY A 75 62.51 32.57 -10.45
C GLY A 75 63.93 32.78 -9.96
N GLY A 76 64.30 32.15 -8.81
CA GLY A 76 65.72 32.20 -8.31
C GLY A 76 66.72 31.49 -9.25
N ALA A 77 66.30 30.32 -9.76
CA ALA A 77 67.12 29.53 -10.70
C ALA A 77 67.31 30.22 -12.05
N LEU A 78 66.36 31.06 -12.51
CA LEU A 78 66.49 31.90 -13.73
C LEU A 78 67.44 33.08 -13.54
N THR A 79 67.60 33.51 -12.29
CA THR A 79 68.51 34.62 -11.96
C THR A 79 69.97 34.17 -11.77
N ASP A 80 70.17 32.91 -11.44
CA ASP A 80 71.49 32.34 -11.15
C ASP A 80 71.93 31.41 -12.31
N ILE A 81 72.13 32.00 -13.49
CA ILE A 81 72.57 31.30 -14.72
C ILE A 81 73.96 30.66 -14.58
N GLY A 82 74.62 30.78 -13.42
CA GLY A 82 75.98 30.26 -13.16
C GLY A 82 76.03 28.83 -12.60
N THR A 83 74.89 28.26 -12.15
CA THR A 83 74.89 26.93 -11.52
C THR A 83 73.71 26.07 -12.05
N LEU A 84 73.54 26.02 -13.37
CA LEU A 84 72.40 25.43 -14.07
C LEU A 84 72.25 23.89 -13.80
N GLU A 85 73.32 23.15 -13.57
CA GLU A 85 73.27 21.68 -13.37
C GLU A 85 72.73 21.29 -12.02
N ASP A 86 73.12 21.98 -10.94
CA ASP A 86 72.60 21.68 -9.59
C ASP A 86 71.18 22.14 -9.43
N GLY A 87 70.74 23.21 -10.09
CA GLY A 87 69.38 23.71 -10.07
C GLY A 87 68.39 22.80 -10.83
N ILE A 88 68.83 22.13 -11.90
CA ILE A 88 67.95 21.20 -12.65
C ILE A 88 67.72 19.92 -11.88
N VAL A 89 68.74 19.37 -11.19
CA VAL A 89 68.59 18.18 -10.36
C VAL A 89 67.62 18.46 -9.20
N ALA A 90 67.69 19.63 -8.58
CA ALA A 90 66.74 19.98 -7.50
C ALA A 90 65.33 20.21 -8.02
N LEU A 91 65.15 20.64 -9.26
CA LEU A 91 63.84 20.79 -9.92
C LEU A 91 63.26 19.42 -10.31
N GLU A 92 64.08 18.49 -10.80
CA GLU A 92 63.68 17.12 -11.12
C GLU A 92 63.23 16.36 -9.87
N ASP A 93 63.97 16.48 -8.77
CA ASP A 93 63.59 15.93 -7.48
C ASP A 93 62.27 16.57 -6.95
N GLY A 94 62.10 17.89 -7.14
CA GLY A 94 60.89 18.61 -6.77
C GLY A 94 59.66 18.22 -7.60
N ILE A 95 59.87 17.95 -8.90
CA ILE A 95 58.78 17.47 -9.80
C ILE A 95 58.34 16.06 -9.38
N VAL A 96 59.31 15.16 -9.11
CA VAL A 96 58.99 13.81 -8.64
C VAL A 96 58.21 13.82 -7.33
N ALA A 97 58.60 14.68 -6.39
CA ALA A 97 57.88 14.85 -5.14
C ALA A 97 56.44 15.40 -5.33
N LEU A 98 56.28 16.35 -6.28
CA LEU A 98 54.96 16.90 -6.63
C LEU A 98 54.09 15.90 -7.40
N GLU A 99 54.67 15.07 -8.26
CA GLU A 99 53.94 13.97 -8.93
C GLU A 99 53.47 12.92 -7.94
N GLU A 100 54.28 12.62 -6.90
CA GLU A 100 53.93 11.70 -5.83
C GLU A 100 52.81 12.31 -4.96
N GLU A 101 52.90 13.57 -4.61
CA GLU A 101 51.90 14.28 -3.78
C GLU A 101 50.58 14.49 -4.54
N THR A 102 50.63 14.81 -5.86
CA THR A 102 49.43 14.88 -6.70
C THR A 102 48.80 13.51 -6.93
N GLY A 103 49.57 12.43 -6.98
CA GLY A 103 49.04 11.04 -7.03
C GLY A 103 48.28 10.68 -5.77
N ILE A 104 48.84 10.98 -4.59
CA ILE A 104 48.16 10.75 -3.32
C ILE A 104 46.87 11.58 -3.21
N LEU A 105 46.91 12.83 -3.67
CA LEU A 105 45.72 13.69 -3.70
C LEU A 105 44.62 13.17 -4.65
N ALA A 106 45.00 12.63 -5.79
CA ALA A 106 44.05 12.06 -6.73
C ALA A 106 43.35 10.83 -6.12
N ASP A 107 44.10 9.97 -5.42
CA ASP A 107 43.56 8.80 -4.75
C ASP A 107 42.61 9.17 -3.58
N GLU A 108 42.96 10.18 -2.76
CA GLU A 108 42.10 10.69 -1.69
C GLU A 108 40.80 11.35 -2.23
N VAL A 109 40.89 12.04 -3.36
CA VAL A 109 39.69 12.60 -4.02
C VAL A 109 38.80 11.51 -4.58
N ASP A 110 39.35 10.45 -5.15
CA ASP A 110 38.59 9.33 -5.71
C ASP A 110 37.90 8.52 -4.59
N GLU A 111 38.62 8.31 -3.47
CA GLU A 111 38.01 7.69 -2.26
C GLU A 111 36.85 8.54 -1.71
N THR A 112 37.05 9.85 -1.64
CA THR A 112 36.03 10.79 -1.15
C THR A 112 34.81 10.87 -2.07
N LEU A 113 35.03 10.84 -3.40
CA LEU A 113 33.95 10.80 -4.38
C LEU A 113 33.15 9.48 -4.27
N THR A 114 33.81 8.38 -3.98
CA THR A 114 33.18 7.07 -3.75
C THR A 114 32.30 7.10 -2.48
N GLU A 115 32.82 7.70 -1.39
CA GLU A 115 32.03 7.88 -0.16
C GLU A 115 30.81 8.80 -0.36
N VAL A 116 30.99 9.89 -1.11
CA VAL A 116 29.88 10.81 -1.45
C VAL A 116 28.81 10.10 -2.28
N GLY A 117 29.22 9.27 -3.27
CA GLY A 117 28.29 8.46 -4.07
C GLY A 117 27.50 7.48 -3.21
N ALA A 118 28.17 6.78 -2.26
CA ALA A 118 27.49 5.88 -1.32
C ALA A 118 26.48 6.60 -0.39
N LEU A 119 26.82 7.84 0.01
CA LEU A 119 25.94 8.69 0.81
C LEU A 119 24.72 9.20 0.02
N GLU A 120 24.90 9.49 -1.27
CA GLU A 120 23.78 9.84 -2.16
C GLU A 120 22.81 8.68 -2.33
N ASP A 121 23.32 7.47 -2.50
CA ASP A 121 22.52 6.25 -2.59
C ASP A 121 21.74 5.97 -1.27
N ASP A 122 22.39 6.14 -0.12
CA ASP A 122 21.76 6.03 1.20
C ASP A 122 20.65 7.08 1.39
N ILE A 123 20.87 8.31 0.94
CA ILE A 123 19.86 9.38 0.98
C ILE A 123 18.67 9.02 0.09
N HIS A 124 18.90 8.49 -1.09
CA HIS A 124 17.82 8.04 -1.98
C HIS A 124 17.00 6.90 -1.36
N LEU A 125 17.67 5.95 -0.71
CA LEU A 125 17.00 4.87 0.02
C LEU A 125 16.15 5.40 1.19
N VAL A 126 16.65 6.35 1.97
CA VAL A 126 15.92 6.97 3.07
C VAL A 126 14.74 7.80 2.56
N ILE A 127 14.92 8.55 1.47
CA ILE A 127 13.82 9.31 0.85
C ILE A 127 12.75 8.38 0.31
N ALA A 128 13.14 7.27 -0.34
CA ALA A 128 12.20 6.26 -0.83
C ALA A 128 11.42 5.61 0.32
N ALA A 129 12.11 5.23 1.40
CA ALA A 129 11.48 4.66 2.60
C ALA A 129 10.53 5.65 3.29
N LEU A 130 10.91 6.92 3.41
CA LEU A 130 10.05 7.99 3.94
C LEU A 130 8.85 8.27 3.05
N SER A 131 9.03 8.23 1.73
CA SER A 131 7.95 8.44 0.75
C SER A 131 6.93 7.29 0.81
N GLN A 132 7.37 6.07 1.08
CA GLN A 132 6.49 4.92 1.29
C GLN A 132 5.77 4.94 2.64
N SER A 133 6.31 5.63 3.65
CA SER A 133 5.70 5.70 4.99
C SER A 133 4.77 6.89 5.19
N VAL A 134 4.76 7.86 4.27
CA VAL A 134 3.93 9.08 4.37
C VAL A 134 3.17 9.27 3.07
N ILE A 135 1.85 9.01 3.12
CA ILE A 135 0.99 9.28 1.97
C ILE A 135 0.86 10.79 1.74
N ASN A 136 1.08 11.22 0.51
CA ASN A 136 0.73 12.58 0.10
C ASN A 136 -0.77 12.64 -0.21
N ALA A 137 -1.58 12.76 0.84
CA ALA A 137 -3.03 12.70 0.75
C ALA A 137 -3.62 13.77 -0.19
N ASP A 138 -2.98 14.95 -0.28
CA ASP A 138 -3.42 15.99 -1.22
C ASP A 138 -3.20 15.55 -2.68
N ALA A 139 -2.03 15.01 -3.01
CA ALA A 139 -1.77 14.54 -4.36
C ALA A 139 -2.71 13.39 -4.77
N VAL A 140 -2.99 12.46 -3.86
CA VAL A 140 -3.96 11.37 -4.10
C VAL A 140 -5.37 11.93 -4.27
N TYR A 141 -5.77 12.90 -3.46
CA TYR A 141 -7.05 13.58 -3.58
C TYR A 141 -7.23 14.26 -4.94
N GLN A 142 -6.24 15.07 -5.37
CA GLN A 142 -6.29 15.76 -6.67
C GLN A 142 -6.33 14.80 -7.86
N LYS A 143 -5.70 13.62 -7.72
CA LYS A 143 -5.69 12.60 -8.77
C LYS A 143 -7.04 11.92 -8.96
N LEU A 144 -7.78 11.67 -7.87
CA LEU A 144 -8.91 10.73 -7.89
C LEU A 144 -10.27 11.33 -7.49
N ARG A 145 -10.32 12.56 -6.98
CA ARG A 145 -11.60 13.18 -6.63
C ARG A 145 -12.59 13.19 -7.81
N ASP A 146 -12.08 13.40 -9.04
CA ASP A 146 -12.92 13.47 -10.24
C ASP A 146 -13.34 12.09 -10.78
N ALA A 147 -12.69 11.01 -10.32
CA ALA A 147 -13.10 9.63 -10.58
C ALA A 147 -14.02 9.09 -9.47
N THR A 148 -14.08 9.75 -8.30
CA THR A 148 -14.98 9.40 -7.20
C THR A 148 -16.33 10.09 -7.38
N VAL A 149 -17.40 9.34 -7.18
CA VAL A 149 -18.76 9.83 -7.39
C VAL A 149 -19.65 9.60 -6.17
N GLY A 150 -20.67 10.44 -6.01
CA GLY A 150 -21.74 10.22 -5.05
C GLY A 150 -22.85 9.35 -5.67
N ILE A 151 -23.42 8.46 -4.86
CA ILE A 151 -24.62 7.69 -5.21
C ILE A 151 -25.80 8.29 -4.46
N SER A 152 -26.85 8.70 -5.20
CA SER A 152 -28.00 9.42 -4.66
C SER A 152 -29.32 8.77 -5.03
N ASN A 153 -30.30 8.88 -4.15
CA ASN A 153 -31.69 8.51 -4.39
C ASN A 153 -32.52 9.63 -5.07
N GLY A 154 -31.86 10.75 -5.39
CA GLY A 154 -32.48 11.96 -5.96
C GLY A 154 -32.78 13.05 -4.94
N GLU A 155 -32.80 12.75 -3.65
CA GLU A 155 -32.99 13.73 -2.57
C GLU A 155 -31.70 13.98 -1.80
N LYS A 156 -30.92 12.89 -1.54
CA LYS A 156 -29.67 12.96 -0.79
C LYS A 156 -28.68 11.92 -1.31
N THR A 157 -27.41 12.16 -1.08
CA THR A 157 -26.35 11.16 -1.28
C THR A 157 -26.44 10.09 -0.19
N VAL A 158 -26.45 8.82 -0.61
CA VAL A 158 -26.60 7.66 0.28
C VAL A 158 -25.37 6.75 0.30
N GLY A 159 -24.44 6.99 -0.62
CA GLY A 159 -23.20 6.24 -0.76
C GLY A 159 -22.25 6.91 -1.75
N SER A 160 -21.18 6.25 -2.01
CA SER A 160 -20.14 6.66 -2.95
C SER A 160 -19.91 5.57 -4.02
N GLY A 161 -19.14 5.90 -5.03
CA GLY A 161 -18.68 4.99 -6.07
C GLY A 161 -17.44 5.56 -6.74
N PHE A 162 -16.92 4.82 -7.69
CA PHE A 162 -15.83 5.31 -8.54
C PHE A 162 -15.98 4.81 -9.97
N VAL A 163 -15.51 5.62 -10.91
CA VAL A 163 -15.60 5.34 -12.35
C VAL A 163 -14.52 4.31 -12.72
N LEU A 164 -14.97 3.20 -13.30
CA LEU A 164 -14.11 2.08 -13.65
C LEU A 164 -13.49 2.22 -15.05
N ASP A 165 -14.28 2.67 -16.04
CA ASP A 165 -13.85 2.71 -17.43
C ASP A 165 -14.44 3.88 -18.22
N THR A 166 -13.94 4.07 -19.43
CA THR A 166 -14.39 5.12 -20.38
C THR A 166 -15.81 4.88 -20.93
N LEU A 167 -16.36 3.70 -20.71
CA LEU A 167 -17.74 3.41 -21.10
C LEU A 167 -18.74 3.91 -20.09
N GLY A 168 -18.30 4.40 -18.92
CA GLY A 168 -19.14 4.92 -17.87
C GLY A 168 -19.66 3.85 -16.91
N HIS A 169 -18.91 2.77 -16.72
CA HIS A 169 -19.18 1.84 -15.63
C HIS A 169 -18.69 2.44 -14.30
N VAL A 170 -19.56 2.42 -13.30
CA VAL A 170 -19.28 2.89 -11.95
C VAL A 170 -19.42 1.73 -11.00
N VAL A 171 -18.39 1.48 -10.19
CA VAL A 171 -18.42 0.50 -9.11
C VAL A 171 -18.92 1.16 -7.84
N THR A 172 -19.80 0.48 -7.13
CA THR A 172 -20.30 0.87 -5.80
C THR A 172 -20.66 -0.37 -4.98
N ALA A 173 -20.92 -0.20 -3.70
CA ALA A 173 -21.40 -1.29 -2.85
C ALA A 173 -22.84 -1.68 -3.19
N GLN A 174 -23.10 -3.00 -3.22
CA GLN A 174 -24.42 -3.52 -3.58
C GLN A 174 -25.50 -3.05 -2.59
N HIS A 175 -25.20 -3.04 -1.29
CA HIS A 175 -26.13 -2.59 -0.26
C HIS A 175 -26.53 -1.13 -0.39
N VAL A 176 -25.71 -0.28 -1.03
CA VAL A 176 -26.03 1.14 -1.30
C VAL A 176 -27.16 1.25 -2.31
N VAL A 177 -27.21 0.39 -3.31
CA VAL A 177 -28.18 0.49 -4.42
C VAL A 177 -29.34 -0.49 -4.32
N GLU A 178 -29.26 -1.51 -3.49
CA GLU A 178 -30.27 -2.58 -3.38
C GLU A 178 -31.71 -2.09 -3.22
N ARG A 179 -31.91 -0.99 -2.51
CA ARG A 179 -33.23 -0.46 -2.17
C ARG A 179 -33.61 0.82 -2.91
N LEU A 180 -32.76 1.25 -3.82
CA LEU A 180 -33.04 2.47 -4.57
C LEU A 180 -33.95 2.17 -5.75
N SER A 181 -35.09 2.81 -5.81
CA SER A 181 -36.00 2.76 -6.96
C SER A 181 -35.46 3.55 -8.15
N THR A 182 -34.68 4.59 -7.87
CA THR A 182 -33.99 5.42 -8.87
C THR A 182 -32.61 5.75 -8.33
N ILE A 183 -31.61 5.61 -9.18
CA ILE A 183 -30.20 5.85 -8.84
C ILE A 183 -29.72 7.05 -9.65
N TYR A 184 -29.13 7.99 -8.98
CA TYR A 184 -28.37 9.09 -9.56
C TYR A 184 -26.91 8.96 -9.19
N VAL A 185 -26.04 9.16 -10.16
CA VAL A 185 -24.61 9.36 -9.95
C VAL A 185 -24.33 10.86 -9.94
N VAL A 186 -23.68 11.35 -8.91
CA VAL A 186 -23.31 12.75 -8.73
C VAL A 186 -21.79 12.87 -8.86
N LEU A 187 -21.34 13.65 -9.83
CA LEU A 187 -19.93 13.89 -10.11
C LEU A 187 -19.35 14.95 -9.17
N SER A 188 -18.02 15.03 -9.07
CA SER A 188 -17.27 16.01 -8.29
C SER A 188 -17.66 17.46 -8.63
N ASP A 189 -17.88 17.75 -9.91
CA ASP A 189 -18.29 19.10 -10.38
C ASP A 189 -19.76 19.44 -10.11
N GLY A 190 -20.52 18.52 -9.51
CA GLY A 190 -21.93 18.69 -9.16
C GLY A 190 -22.92 18.30 -10.26
N ARG A 191 -22.45 17.93 -11.47
CA ARG A 191 -23.32 17.32 -12.47
C ARG A 191 -23.85 16.00 -11.95
N SER A 192 -25.05 15.63 -12.34
CA SER A 192 -25.65 14.35 -11.97
C SER A 192 -26.42 13.75 -13.13
N SER A 193 -26.46 12.44 -13.21
CA SER A 193 -27.23 11.70 -14.18
C SER A 193 -27.88 10.47 -13.54
N LYS A 194 -29.02 10.06 -14.13
CA LYS A 194 -29.58 8.74 -13.80
C LYS A 194 -28.62 7.66 -14.23
N ALA A 195 -28.48 6.64 -13.39
CA ALA A 195 -27.72 5.44 -13.72
C ALA A 195 -28.61 4.21 -13.63
N THR A 196 -28.25 3.18 -14.37
CA THR A 196 -28.91 1.87 -14.34
C THR A 196 -27.96 0.84 -13.75
N VAL A 197 -28.51 -0.14 -13.02
CA VAL A 197 -27.72 -1.28 -12.54
C VAL A 197 -27.45 -2.21 -13.71
N VAL A 198 -26.16 -2.41 -14.02
CA VAL A 198 -25.69 -3.39 -15.00
C VAL A 198 -25.78 -4.79 -14.42
N GLY A 199 -25.36 -4.94 -13.17
CA GLY A 199 -25.41 -6.16 -12.42
C GLY A 199 -24.99 -5.92 -10.96
N SER A 200 -25.28 -6.90 -10.10
CA SER A 200 -24.87 -6.86 -8.72
C SER A 200 -24.60 -8.25 -8.14
N SER A 201 -23.75 -8.32 -7.13
CA SER A 201 -23.40 -9.54 -6.40
C SER A 201 -23.56 -9.30 -4.90
N GLU A 202 -24.53 -9.96 -4.29
CA GLU A 202 -24.80 -9.87 -2.86
C GLU A 202 -23.66 -10.47 -2.01
N TYR A 203 -23.07 -11.60 -2.44
CA TYR A 203 -21.95 -12.25 -1.73
C TYR A 203 -20.62 -11.51 -1.83
N SER A 204 -20.51 -10.58 -2.76
CA SER A 204 -19.32 -9.73 -2.91
C SER A 204 -19.55 -8.31 -2.40
N ASP A 205 -20.80 -7.95 -2.15
CA ASP A 205 -21.27 -6.58 -1.88
C ASP A 205 -20.84 -5.57 -2.97
N ILE A 206 -20.84 -6.00 -4.24
CA ILE A 206 -20.43 -5.20 -5.40
C ILE A 206 -21.62 -5.00 -6.34
N ALA A 207 -21.80 -3.79 -6.81
CA ALA A 207 -22.69 -3.44 -7.91
C ALA A 207 -21.95 -2.63 -8.97
N VAL A 208 -22.31 -2.83 -10.23
CA VAL A 208 -21.87 -2.02 -11.36
C VAL A 208 -23.05 -1.23 -11.88
N LEU A 209 -22.87 0.07 -11.97
CA LEU A 209 -23.83 1.00 -12.56
C LEU A 209 -23.35 1.44 -13.93
N LYS A 210 -24.28 1.84 -14.77
CA LYS A 210 -24.02 2.45 -16.07
C LYS A 210 -24.39 3.92 -16.03
N LEU A 211 -23.39 4.75 -16.19
CA LEU A 211 -23.49 6.20 -16.40
C LEU A 211 -23.40 6.52 -17.89
N ASP A 212 -23.92 7.66 -18.31
CA ASP A 212 -23.69 8.18 -19.65
C ASP A 212 -22.18 8.45 -19.87
N ALA A 213 -21.62 7.88 -20.93
CA ALA A 213 -20.17 7.98 -21.20
C ALA A 213 -19.69 9.42 -21.41
N ASP A 214 -20.56 10.31 -21.91
CA ASP A 214 -20.24 11.73 -22.10
C ASP A 214 -19.98 12.49 -20.76
N LEU A 215 -20.35 11.88 -19.64
CA LEU A 215 -20.14 12.46 -18.30
C LEU A 215 -18.85 11.95 -17.63
N VAL A 216 -18.16 10.99 -18.22
CA VAL A 216 -16.91 10.43 -17.65
C VAL A 216 -15.78 11.45 -17.79
N GLY A 217 -15.28 11.96 -16.67
CA GLY A 217 -14.18 12.92 -16.64
C GLY A 217 -12.81 12.29 -16.29
N ALA A 218 -12.80 11.40 -15.32
CA ALA A 218 -11.60 10.72 -14.84
C ALA A 218 -11.91 9.24 -14.55
N LEU A 219 -10.86 8.42 -14.53
CA LEU A 219 -10.95 6.99 -14.29
C LEU A 219 -10.17 6.62 -13.03
N SER A 220 -10.66 5.62 -12.32
CA SER A 220 -9.91 4.96 -11.25
C SER A 220 -9.05 3.84 -11.84
N THR A 221 -7.80 3.75 -11.39
CA THR A 221 -6.92 2.62 -11.70
C THR A 221 -6.99 1.63 -10.54
N LEU A 222 -7.26 0.36 -10.82
CA LEU A 222 -7.19 -0.70 -9.82
C LEU A 222 -5.73 -1.18 -9.69
N ALA A 223 -5.21 -1.21 -8.46
CA ALA A 223 -3.94 -1.86 -8.14
C ALA A 223 -4.14 -3.36 -7.91
N ASP A 224 -3.07 -4.13 -7.96
CA ASP A 224 -3.08 -5.54 -7.53
C ASP A 224 -3.12 -5.63 -6.00
N SER A 225 -4.31 -5.95 -5.45
CA SER A 225 -4.48 -6.07 -3.99
C SER A 225 -3.73 -7.24 -3.35
N ALA A 226 -3.18 -8.18 -4.13
CA ALA A 226 -2.29 -9.21 -3.60
C ALA A 226 -0.94 -8.64 -3.14
N MET A 227 -0.57 -7.45 -3.60
CA MET A 227 0.65 -6.75 -3.20
C MET A 227 0.48 -5.86 -1.96
N VAL A 228 -0.75 -5.68 -1.47
CA VAL A 228 -1.07 -4.84 -0.31
C VAL A 228 -0.44 -5.41 0.97
N ARG A 229 0.19 -4.55 1.75
CA ARG A 229 0.88 -4.92 2.99
C ARG A 229 0.25 -4.29 4.22
N ILE A 230 0.26 -5.01 5.32
CA ILE A 230 -0.13 -4.48 6.63
C ILE A 230 0.81 -3.33 7.02
N GLY A 231 0.24 -2.22 7.48
CA GLY A 231 0.95 -0.98 7.80
C GLY A 231 1.10 -0.03 6.62
N GLU A 232 0.70 -0.43 5.40
CA GLU A 232 0.71 0.45 4.23
C GLU A 232 -0.25 1.62 4.41
N PRO A 233 0.18 2.87 4.13
CA PRO A 233 -0.68 4.03 4.26
C PRO A 233 -1.77 4.03 3.19
N VAL A 234 -2.99 4.39 3.62
CA VAL A 234 -4.18 4.44 2.76
C VAL A 234 -4.96 5.71 2.95
N VAL A 235 -5.69 6.09 1.91
CA VAL A 235 -6.73 7.13 1.98
C VAL A 235 -8.03 6.61 1.38
N THR A 236 -9.14 7.18 1.82
CA THR A 236 -10.44 6.99 1.18
C THR A 236 -11.12 8.33 0.95
N ILE A 237 -11.81 8.45 -0.18
CA ILE A 237 -12.63 9.61 -0.53
C ILE A 237 -14.09 9.15 -0.63
N GLY A 238 -14.98 9.87 -0.01
CA GLY A 238 -16.39 9.57 -0.06
C GLY A 238 -17.27 10.79 0.23
N ASN A 239 -18.57 10.55 0.31
CA ASN A 239 -19.57 11.60 0.52
C ASN A 239 -20.37 11.36 1.81
N PRO A 240 -19.72 11.35 3.01
CA PRO A 240 -20.40 11.08 4.26
C PRO A 240 -21.38 12.19 4.59
N PHE A 241 -22.58 11.82 5.04
CA PHE A 241 -23.61 12.76 5.48
C PHE A 241 -23.94 13.86 4.46
N ASP A 242 -23.89 13.54 3.16
CA ASP A 242 -24.04 14.48 2.05
C ASP A 242 -22.95 15.59 2.01
N GLN A 243 -21.85 15.38 2.72
CA GLN A 243 -20.65 16.21 2.64
C GLN A 243 -19.76 15.68 1.52
N LYS A 244 -19.66 16.47 0.46
CA LYS A 244 -18.93 16.06 -0.75
C LYS A 244 -17.44 15.90 -0.48
N GLU A 245 -16.87 14.85 -1.08
CA GLU A 245 -15.42 14.67 -1.24
C GLU A 245 -14.64 14.69 0.08
N THR A 246 -15.18 14.07 1.12
CA THR A 246 -14.46 13.93 2.39
C THR A 246 -13.34 12.92 2.26
N LEU A 247 -12.10 13.38 2.49
CA LEU A 247 -10.91 12.55 2.53
C LEU A 247 -10.60 12.15 3.97
N THR A 248 -10.30 10.87 4.17
CA THR A 248 -9.71 10.36 5.42
C THR A 248 -8.50 9.49 5.11
N SER A 249 -7.54 9.41 6.05
CA SER A 249 -6.31 8.64 5.91
C SER A 249 -6.07 7.73 7.10
N GLY A 250 -5.38 6.64 6.86
CA GLY A 250 -5.02 5.64 7.85
C GLY A 250 -4.02 4.64 7.28
N ILE A 251 -4.03 3.42 7.80
CA ILE A 251 -3.18 2.32 7.34
C ILE A 251 -3.99 1.05 7.11
N VAL A 252 -3.45 0.15 6.32
CA VAL A 252 -3.93 -1.23 6.25
C VAL A 252 -3.66 -1.92 7.58
N SER A 253 -4.70 -2.37 8.26
CA SER A 253 -4.59 -3.08 9.54
C SER A 253 -4.48 -4.60 9.37
N GLN A 254 -5.14 -5.17 8.34
CA GLN A 254 -5.09 -6.59 7.99
C GLN A 254 -5.64 -6.83 6.59
N ILE A 255 -5.34 -7.99 6.01
CA ILE A 255 -5.83 -8.44 4.70
C ILE A 255 -6.56 -9.79 4.84
N ASN A 256 -7.27 -10.19 3.79
CA ASN A 256 -8.00 -11.47 3.71
C ASN A 256 -9.04 -11.65 4.84
N ARG A 257 -9.65 -10.57 5.30
CA ARG A 257 -10.73 -10.71 6.28
C ARG A 257 -11.98 -11.32 5.66
N PHE A 258 -12.63 -12.16 6.45
CA PHE A 258 -13.95 -12.71 6.20
C PHE A 258 -14.84 -12.35 7.38
N ILE A 259 -15.81 -11.50 7.17
CA ILE A 259 -16.65 -10.99 8.24
C ILE A 259 -18.13 -11.11 7.93
N GLU A 260 -18.90 -11.17 8.99
CA GLU A 260 -20.33 -10.97 8.96
C GLU A 260 -20.67 -9.49 8.96
N ILE A 261 -21.44 -9.06 7.98
CA ILE A 261 -21.90 -7.67 7.83
C ILE A 261 -23.41 -7.69 7.94
N GLU A 262 -23.94 -6.89 8.87
CA GLU A 262 -25.38 -6.71 9.04
C GLU A 262 -25.81 -5.39 8.42
N TYR A 263 -26.75 -5.46 7.45
CA TYR A 263 -27.45 -4.32 6.89
C TYR A 263 -28.95 -4.53 6.99
N ASP A 264 -29.63 -3.66 7.73
CA ASP A 264 -31.10 -3.64 7.83
C ASP A 264 -31.70 -5.04 8.12
N SER A 265 -31.14 -5.74 9.11
CA SER A 265 -31.56 -7.08 9.54
C SER A 265 -31.30 -8.20 8.52
N LYS A 266 -30.49 -7.93 7.48
CA LYS A 266 -29.91 -8.97 6.61
C LYS A 266 -28.45 -9.17 6.98
N THR A 267 -28.10 -10.40 7.23
CA THR A 267 -26.72 -10.84 7.48
C THR A 267 -26.07 -11.30 6.20
N ARG A 268 -24.88 -10.80 5.93
CA ARG A 268 -24.05 -11.20 4.78
C ARG A 268 -22.65 -11.53 5.23
N TRP A 269 -22.09 -12.58 4.65
CA TRP A 269 -20.70 -12.96 4.86
C TRP A 269 -19.89 -12.53 3.64
N VAL A 270 -18.94 -11.65 3.83
CA VAL A 270 -18.10 -11.10 2.77
C VAL A 270 -16.63 -11.44 3.03
N ALA A 271 -15.99 -12.02 2.02
CA ALA A 271 -14.57 -12.36 2.01
C ALA A 271 -13.75 -11.38 1.17
N SER A 272 -12.43 -11.56 1.16
CA SER A 272 -11.47 -10.73 0.44
C SER A 272 -11.53 -9.29 0.90
N LEU A 273 -11.57 -9.10 2.22
CA LEU A 273 -11.65 -7.78 2.80
C LEU A 273 -10.28 -7.32 3.31
N ILE A 274 -9.97 -6.08 2.98
CA ILE A 274 -8.88 -5.29 3.57
C ILE A 274 -9.46 -4.57 4.78
N GLN A 275 -8.88 -4.81 5.96
CA GLN A 275 -9.16 -4.06 7.18
C GLN A 275 -8.25 -2.84 7.24
N PHE A 276 -8.78 -1.69 7.58
CA PHE A 276 -8.04 -0.41 7.68
C PHE A 276 -8.63 0.47 8.79
N ASP A 277 -7.93 1.56 9.15
CA ASP A 277 -8.32 2.46 10.23
C ASP A 277 -8.60 3.93 9.80
N ALA A 278 -8.52 4.23 8.48
CA ALA A 278 -9.00 5.51 7.97
C ALA A 278 -10.50 5.67 8.27
N ALA A 279 -10.90 6.77 8.90
CA ALA A 279 -12.26 6.94 9.42
C ALA A 279 -13.33 6.82 8.32
N VAL A 280 -14.30 5.93 8.53
CA VAL A 280 -15.44 5.72 7.62
C VAL A 280 -16.76 6.03 8.34
N ASN A 281 -17.65 6.72 7.63
CA ASN A 281 -19.01 7.05 8.07
C ASN A 281 -20.03 6.68 6.99
N PHE A 282 -21.33 6.76 7.34
CA PHE A 282 -22.41 6.59 6.38
C PHE A 282 -22.23 7.54 5.19
N GLY A 283 -22.26 6.99 3.98
CA GLY A 283 -22.00 7.70 2.74
C GLY A 283 -20.64 7.41 2.12
N ASN A 284 -19.66 6.86 2.87
CA ASN A 284 -18.39 6.41 2.30
C ASN A 284 -18.50 5.03 1.63
N SER A 285 -19.52 4.22 1.97
CA SER A 285 -19.75 2.91 1.35
C SER A 285 -19.82 3.01 -0.17
N GLY A 286 -19.09 2.13 -0.86
CA GLY A 286 -18.89 2.15 -2.29
C GLY A 286 -17.74 3.04 -2.76
N GLY A 287 -17.20 3.92 -1.92
CA GLY A 287 -16.04 4.77 -2.24
C GLY A 287 -14.73 3.99 -2.31
N PRO A 288 -13.73 4.52 -3.03
CA PRO A 288 -12.44 3.87 -3.20
C PRO A 288 -11.58 3.95 -1.92
N LEU A 289 -10.88 2.85 -1.61
CA LEU A 289 -9.72 2.82 -0.72
C LEU A 289 -8.46 2.78 -1.59
N MET A 290 -7.51 3.68 -1.34
CA MET A 290 -6.40 3.94 -2.25
C MET A 290 -5.05 3.86 -1.55
N ASN A 291 -4.02 3.45 -2.30
CA ASN A 291 -2.62 3.46 -1.90
C ASN A 291 -1.96 4.85 -2.07
N SER A 292 -0.66 4.93 -1.81
CA SER A 292 0.13 6.16 -1.93
C SER A 292 0.26 6.68 -3.35
N GLU A 293 0.14 5.82 -4.35
CA GLU A 293 0.18 6.13 -5.77
C GLU A 293 -1.17 6.65 -6.30
N GLY A 294 -2.19 6.61 -5.45
CA GLY A 294 -3.57 6.95 -5.81
C GLY A 294 -4.21 5.89 -6.71
N GLU A 295 -3.87 4.62 -6.51
CA GLU A 295 -4.54 3.50 -7.15
C GLU A 295 -5.51 2.85 -6.17
N VAL A 296 -6.62 2.36 -6.67
CA VAL A 296 -7.65 1.73 -5.85
C VAL A 296 -7.22 0.32 -5.47
N ILE A 297 -6.98 0.10 -4.18
CA ILE A 297 -6.69 -1.22 -3.60
C ILE A 297 -7.95 -1.91 -3.08
N GLY A 298 -9.06 -1.18 -2.93
CA GLY A 298 -10.33 -1.73 -2.49
C GLY A 298 -11.48 -0.74 -2.53
N MET A 299 -12.68 -1.23 -2.22
CA MET A 299 -13.92 -0.47 -2.13
C MET A 299 -14.48 -0.56 -0.70
N VAL A 300 -14.73 0.56 -0.07
CA VAL A 300 -15.27 0.65 1.29
C VAL A 300 -16.67 0.02 1.35
N VAL A 301 -16.87 -0.93 2.26
CA VAL A 301 -18.16 -1.63 2.39
C VAL A 301 -18.74 -1.60 3.80
N ALA A 302 -17.90 -1.62 4.83
CA ALA A 302 -18.40 -1.77 6.19
C ALA A 302 -17.52 -1.10 7.24
N ARG A 303 -18.12 -0.90 8.41
CA ARG A 303 -17.44 -0.61 9.68
C ARG A 303 -17.97 -1.54 10.75
N VAL A 304 -17.17 -1.80 11.75
CA VAL A 304 -17.67 -2.41 12.99
C VAL A 304 -18.71 -1.47 13.62
N HIS A 305 -19.77 -2.04 14.21
CA HIS A 305 -20.77 -1.21 14.87
C HIS A 305 -20.11 -0.40 16.00
N PRO A 306 -20.41 0.91 16.14
CA PRO A 306 -19.74 1.77 17.12
C PRO A 306 -19.81 1.30 18.57
N SER A 307 -20.83 0.46 18.94
CA SER A 307 -20.89 -0.17 20.26
C SER A 307 -19.82 -1.24 20.47
N ASP A 308 -19.29 -1.83 19.38
CA ASP A 308 -18.39 -2.99 19.43
C ASP A 308 -16.93 -2.57 19.21
N GLY A 309 -16.70 -1.36 18.73
CA GLY A 309 -15.38 -0.79 18.51
C GLY A 309 -15.38 0.42 17.59
N ASP A 310 -14.24 1.12 17.55
CA ASP A 310 -13.98 2.22 16.64
C ASP A 310 -12.61 2.02 15.96
N GLY A 311 -12.41 2.59 14.78
CA GLY A 311 -11.15 2.46 14.03
C GLY A 311 -11.00 1.13 13.31
N ILE A 312 -12.09 0.38 13.10
CA ILE A 312 -12.08 -0.87 12.34
C ILE A 312 -13.06 -0.74 11.16
N TYR A 313 -12.50 -0.68 9.96
CA TYR A 313 -13.24 -0.52 8.72
C TYR A 313 -12.79 -1.55 7.70
N TYR A 314 -13.64 -1.83 6.70
CA TYR A 314 -13.41 -2.88 5.73
C TYR A 314 -13.67 -2.41 4.32
N ALA A 315 -12.81 -2.85 3.40
CA ALA A 315 -12.95 -2.64 1.96
C ALA A 315 -12.82 -3.98 1.22
N VAL A 316 -13.66 -4.21 0.23
CA VAL A 316 -13.49 -5.33 -0.71
C VAL A 316 -12.24 -5.10 -1.54
N SER A 317 -11.39 -6.11 -1.69
CA SER A 317 -10.12 -6.04 -2.44
C SER A 317 -10.32 -5.68 -3.92
N SER A 318 -9.38 -4.96 -4.49
CA SER A 318 -9.43 -4.56 -5.91
C SER A 318 -9.42 -5.74 -6.87
N ASN A 319 -8.69 -6.82 -6.58
CA ASN A 319 -8.68 -8.03 -7.42
C ASN A 319 -10.07 -8.69 -7.48
N LYS A 320 -10.77 -8.72 -6.34
CA LYS A 320 -12.15 -9.19 -6.31
C LYS A 320 -13.09 -8.24 -7.04
N ILE A 321 -12.89 -6.92 -6.90
CA ILE A 321 -13.69 -5.91 -7.62
C ILE A 321 -13.54 -6.11 -9.13
N ASP A 322 -12.31 -6.18 -9.64
CA ASP A 322 -12.02 -6.35 -11.07
C ASP A 322 -12.73 -7.59 -11.63
N ARG A 323 -12.54 -8.72 -10.96
CA ARG A 323 -13.14 -9.99 -11.37
C ARG A 323 -14.66 -9.97 -11.36
N VAL A 324 -15.26 -9.48 -10.29
CA VAL A 324 -16.72 -9.44 -10.14
C VAL A 324 -17.32 -8.42 -11.10
N ALA A 325 -16.75 -7.22 -11.19
CA ALA A 325 -17.22 -6.17 -12.10
C ALA A 325 -17.16 -6.62 -13.56
N ALA A 326 -16.07 -7.27 -13.98
CA ALA A 326 -15.96 -7.84 -15.35
C ALA A 326 -17.10 -8.83 -15.65
N SER A 327 -17.44 -9.71 -14.70
CA SER A 327 -18.57 -10.65 -14.85
C SER A 327 -19.92 -9.93 -14.88
N LEU A 328 -20.12 -8.94 -13.98
CA LEU A 328 -21.36 -8.15 -13.96
C LEU A 328 -21.57 -7.36 -15.26
N ILE A 329 -20.50 -6.80 -15.83
CA ILE A 329 -20.55 -6.09 -17.12
C ILE A 329 -20.88 -7.04 -18.26
N ALA A 330 -20.26 -8.24 -18.26
CA ALA A 330 -20.41 -9.17 -19.38
C ALA A 330 -21.75 -9.91 -19.38
N GLN A 331 -22.30 -10.26 -18.22
CA GLN A 331 -23.46 -11.15 -18.11
C GLN A 331 -24.52 -10.73 -17.07
N GLY A 332 -24.33 -9.61 -16.38
CA GLY A 332 -25.27 -9.08 -15.38
C GLY A 332 -25.25 -9.78 -14.04
N SER A 333 -24.46 -10.84 -13.86
CA SER A 333 -24.40 -11.64 -12.64
C SER A 333 -22.99 -12.16 -12.37
N PHE A 334 -22.72 -12.54 -11.13
CA PHE A 334 -21.50 -13.23 -10.74
C PHE A 334 -21.84 -14.52 -10.00
N ASP A 335 -21.36 -15.62 -10.52
CA ASP A 335 -21.53 -16.94 -9.93
C ASP A 335 -20.47 -17.16 -8.85
N TYR A 336 -20.87 -17.15 -7.58
CA TYR A 336 -19.93 -17.27 -6.47
C TYR A 336 -19.44 -18.72 -6.30
N PRO A 337 -18.10 -18.95 -6.18
CA PRO A 337 -17.56 -20.29 -5.97
C PRO A 337 -17.97 -20.85 -4.61
N TRP A 338 -18.29 -22.15 -4.56
CA TRP A 338 -18.81 -22.81 -3.37
C TRP A 338 -18.27 -24.22 -3.19
N LEU A 339 -17.80 -24.55 -2.00
CA LEU A 339 -17.37 -25.89 -1.62
C LEU A 339 -18.49 -26.73 -0.97
N GLY A 340 -19.35 -26.09 -0.21
CA GLY A 340 -20.42 -26.76 0.51
C GLY A 340 -19.99 -27.35 1.85
N VAL A 341 -19.20 -26.58 2.58
CA VAL A 341 -18.76 -26.90 3.94
C VAL A 341 -19.14 -25.79 4.91
N GLU A 342 -19.43 -26.14 6.15
CA GLU A 342 -19.44 -25.23 7.28
C GLU A 342 -18.09 -25.34 7.99
N ILE A 343 -17.43 -24.21 8.13
CA ILE A 343 -16.04 -24.13 8.58
C ILE A 343 -15.89 -23.18 9.76
N THR A 344 -14.88 -23.45 10.59
CA THR A 344 -14.49 -22.59 11.72
C THR A 344 -12.97 -22.49 11.82
N ASP A 345 -12.48 -21.39 12.37
CA ASP A 345 -11.07 -21.26 12.68
C ASP A 345 -10.64 -22.22 13.79
N LEU A 346 -9.38 -22.61 13.78
CA LEU A 346 -8.81 -23.45 14.83
C LEU A 346 -8.72 -22.66 16.13
N THR A 347 -9.37 -23.17 17.17
CA THR A 347 -9.26 -22.58 18.51
C THR A 347 -8.08 -23.18 19.28
N PRO A 348 -7.43 -22.42 20.20
CA PRO A 348 -6.36 -22.96 21.04
C PRO A 348 -6.77 -24.24 21.80
N LYS A 349 -8.03 -24.29 22.26
CA LYS A 349 -8.60 -25.47 22.94
C LYS A 349 -8.67 -26.69 22.02
N PHE A 350 -9.03 -26.49 20.75
CA PHE A 350 -9.10 -27.57 19.75
C PHE A 350 -7.70 -28.09 19.42
N ILE A 351 -6.76 -27.18 19.19
CA ILE A 351 -5.35 -27.48 18.86
C ILE A 351 -4.73 -28.32 19.99
N GLN A 352 -4.85 -27.88 21.24
CA GLN A 352 -4.30 -28.57 22.40
C GLN A 352 -4.98 -29.92 22.65
N GLY A 353 -6.31 -29.96 22.52
CA GLY A 353 -7.10 -31.20 22.73
C GLY A 353 -6.81 -32.31 21.74
N ARG A 354 -6.31 -31.96 20.54
CA ARG A 354 -5.95 -32.89 19.46
C ARG A 354 -4.43 -33.05 19.29
N ALA A 355 -3.60 -32.35 20.07
CA ALA A 355 -2.14 -32.31 19.96
C ALA A 355 -1.69 -32.04 18.50
N LEU A 356 -2.33 -31.06 17.84
CA LEU A 356 -2.01 -30.72 16.45
C LEU A 356 -0.64 -30.03 16.38
N GLU A 357 0.14 -30.36 15.37
CA GLU A 357 1.40 -29.69 15.10
C GLU A 357 1.21 -28.33 14.41
N THR A 358 0.06 -28.14 13.75
CA THR A 358 -0.29 -26.85 13.11
C THR A 358 -1.14 -25.99 14.03
N THR A 359 -0.92 -24.67 13.98
CA THR A 359 -1.78 -23.66 14.58
C THR A 359 -2.66 -22.97 13.54
N ASN A 360 -2.40 -23.22 12.24
CA ASN A 360 -3.04 -22.61 11.08
C ASN A 360 -3.93 -23.63 10.39
N GLY A 361 -5.01 -23.15 9.80
CA GLY A 361 -5.93 -23.94 9.02
C GLY A 361 -7.39 -23.71 9.43
N VAL A 362 -8.28 -24.38 8.72
CA VAL A 362 -9.72 -24.24 8.86
C VAL A 362 -10.33 -25.61 9.17
N LEU A 363 -11.04 -25.71 10.28
CA LEU A 363 -11.75 -26.92 10.68
C LEU A 363 -13.07 -27.06 9.90
N VAL A 364 -13.27 -28.19 9.25
CA VAL A 364 -14.55 -28.58 8.65
C VAL A 364 -15.47 -29.09 9.74
N GLY A 365 -16.46 -28.30 10.10
CA GLY A 365 -17.47 -28.68 11.08
C GLY A 365 -18.53 -29.62 10.48
N ARG A 366 -19.06 -29.26 9.31
CA ARG A 366 -20.05 -30.03 8.59
C ARG A 366 -19.85 -29.96 7.09
N VAL A 367 -20.07 -31.07 6.40
CA VAL A 367 -20.17 -31.15 4.94
C VAL A 367 -21.63 -31.19 4.56
N LEU A 368 -22.05 -30.34 3.63
CA LEU A 368 -23.43 -30.28 3.16
C LEU A 368 -23.70 -31.41 2.17
N ALA A 369 -24.90 -31.99 2.25
CA ALA A 369 -25.29 -33.03 1.31
C ALA A 369 -25.33 -32.54 -0.14
N GLU A 370 -24.99 -33.41 -1.06
CA GLU A 370 -24.95 -33.16 -2.51
C GLU A 370 -23.97 -32.00 -2.91
N SER A 371 -23.06 -31.64 -2.00
CA SER A 371 -22.09 -30.57 -2.23
C SER A 371 -20.83 -31.05 -2.95
N PRO A 372 -20.07 -30.14 -3.58
CA PRO A 372 -18.75 -30.45 -4.11
C PRO A 372 -17.81 -31.10 -3.10
N ALA A 373 -17.85 -30.66 -1.85
CA ALA A 373 -17.04 -31.20 -0.77
C ALA A 373 -17.39 -32.64 -0.45
N GLU A 374 -18.70 -32.98 -0.39
CA GLU A 374 -19.14 -34.35 -0.18
C GLU A 374 -18.70 -35.28 -1.31
N VAL A 375 -18.94 -34.84 -2.57
CA VAL A 375 -18.51 -35.58 -3.76
C VAL A 375 -16.99 -35.75 -3.81
N GLY A 376 -16.23 -34.72 -3.41
CA GLY A 376 -14.78 -34.73 -3.32
C GLY A 376 -14.23 -35.57 -2.16
N GLY A 377 -15.08 -36.02 -1.24
CA GLY A 377 -14.69 -36.88 -0.11
C GLY A 377 -14.12 -36.12 1.09
N ILE A 378 -14.39 -34.83 1.21
CA ILE A 378 -14.13 -34.03 2.42
C ILE A 378 -15.07 -34.54 3.52
N ARG A 379 -14.61 -34.51 4.76
CA ARG A 379 -15.36 -35.00 5.93
C ARG A 379 -15.35 -33.97 7.04
N SER A 380 -16.32 -34.09 7.93
CA SER A 380 -16.28 -33.39 9.22
C SER A 380 -14.98 -33.74 9.96
N GLU A 381 -14.43 -32.78 10.68
CA GLU A 381 -13.16 -32.84 11.40
C GLU A 381 -11.90 -32.86 10.52
N ASP A 382 -12.01 -32.74 9.20
CA ASP A 382 -10.86 -32.39 8.35
C ASP A 382 -10.38 -30.97 8.67
N ILE A 383 -9.08 -30.75 8.60
CA ILE A 383 -8.47 -29.41 8.75
C ILE A 383 -7.85 -29.03 7.43
N ILE A 384 -8.41 -28.06 6.74
CA ILE A 384 -7.87 -27.53 5.48
C ILE A 384 -6.70 -26.60 5.81
N ILE A 385 -5.50 -26.94 5.33
CA ILE A 385 -4.26 -26.20 5.59
C ILE A 385 -3.67 -25.54 4.35
N ALA A 386 -4.09 -25.92 3.15
CA ALA A 386 -3.72 -25.24 1.92
C ALA A 386 -4.82 -25.40 0.85
N VAL A 387 -4.84 -24.45 -0.09
CA VAL A 387 -5.67 -24.44 -1.30
C VAL A 387 -4.77 -24.13 -2.49
N ASP A 388 -4.76 -25.03 -3.52
CA ASP A 388 -3.86 -24.95 -4.69
C ASP A 388 -2.40 -24.64 -4.29
N ALA A 389 -1.90 -25.33 -3.27
CA ALA A 389 -0.58 -25.17 -2.67
C ALA A 389 -0.32 -23.83 -1.94
N ILE A 390 -1.33 -22.96 -1.83
CA ILE A 390 -1.25 -21.72 -1.04
C ILE A 390 -1.72 -22.03 0.38
N ALA A 391 -0.90 -21.67 1.38
CA ALA A 391 -1.21 -21.93 2.78
C ALA A 391 -2.48 -21.19 3.23
N VAL A 392 -3.35 -21.90 3.95
CA VAL A 392 -4.57 -21.38 4.57
C VAL A 392 -4.31 -21.26 6.07
N ARG A 393 -4.38 -20.05 6.61
CA ARG A 393 -4.19 -19.76 8.03
C ARG A 393 -5.52 -19.78 8.78
N ASP A 394 -6.57 -19.25 8.13
CA ASP A 394 -7.90 -19.03 8.69
C ASP A 394 -9.00 -19.08 7.61
N ILE A 395 -10.25 -18.89 8.02
CA ILE A 395 -11.41 -18.85 7.11
C ILE A 395 -11.27 -17.72 6.08
N GLY A 396 -10.67 -16.60 6.44
CA GLY A 396 -10.46 -15.46 5.58
C GLY A 396 -9.62 -15.83 4.38
N ASP A 397 -8.48 -16.49 4.58
CA ASP A 397 -7.59 -16.91 3.51
C ASP A 397 -8.28 -17.86 2.51
N LEU A 398 -8.99 -18.88 3.02
CA LEU A 398 -9.68 -19.85 2.16
C LEU A 398 -10.77 -19.18 1.31
N ASN A 399 -11.64 -18.39 1.94
CA ASN A 399 -12.75 -17.75 1.23
C ASN A 399 -12.28 -16.65 0.28
N SER A 400 -11.23 -15.91 0.65
CA SER A 400 -10.63 -14.89 -0.21
C SER A 400 -10.00 -15.52 -1.45
N TYR A 401 -9.23 -16.59 -1.27
CA TYR A 401 -8.65 -17.30 -2.39
C TYR A 401 -9.72 -17.81 -3.37
N LEU A 402 -10.75 -18.49 -2.87
CA LEU A 402 -11.84 -18.97 -3.72
C LEU A 402 -12.54 -17.82 -4.43
N GLY A 403 -12.87 -16.75 -3.70
CA GLY A 403 -13.57 -15.58 -4.23
C GLY A 403 -12.78 -14.82 -5.29
N GLU A 404 -11.46 -14.79 -5.23
CA GLU A 404 -10.60 -14.04 -6.14
C GLU A 404 -10.05 -14.89 -7.30
N HIS A 405 -9.88 -16.21 -7.13
CA HIS A 405 -9.12 -17.01 -8.09
C HIS A 405 -9.91 -18.15 -8.73
N LYS A 406 -11.11 -18.51 -8.22
CA LYS A 406 -11.82 -19.69 -8.69
C LYS A 406 -13.20 -19.40 -9.26
N ASN A 407 -13.54 -20.11 -10.33
CA ASN A 407 -14.88 -20.11 -10.91
C ASN A 407 -15.63 -21.42 -10.59
N PRO A 408 -16.96 -21.37 -10.50
CA PRO A 408 -17.76 -22.59 -10.48
C PRO A 408 -17.41 -23.46 -11.69
N GLY A 409 -17.21 -24.74 -11.43
CA GLY A 409 -16.83 -25.72 -12.44
C GLY A 409 -15.33 -25.97 -12.58
N GLU A 410 -14.49 -25.11 -12.02
CA GLU A 410 -13.03 -25.33 -11.98
C GLU A 410 -12.64 -26.35 -10.92
N LEU A 411 -11.47 -26.96 -11.10
CA LEU A 411 -10.86 -27.80 -10.08
C LEU A 411 -10.13 -26.96 -9.05
N VAL A 412 -10.20 -27.40 -7.80
CA VAL A 412 -9.38 -26.90 -6.70
C VAL A 412 -8.73 -28.08 -5.98
N SER A 413 -7.43 -27.94 -5.66
CA SER A 413 -6.74 -28.89 -4.80
C SER A 413 -6.72 -28.36 -3.36
N LEU A 414 -7.17 -29.19 -2.41
CA LEU A 414 -7.14 -28.88 -0.99
C LEU A 414 -6.18 -29.83 -0.29
N THR A 415 -5.19 -29.26 0.40
CA THR A 415 -4.38 -30.04 1.35
C THR A 415 -5.06 -29.98 2.71
N LEU A 416 -5.31 -31.14 3.29
CA LEU A 416 -5.99 -31.22 4.58
C LEU A 416 -5.35 -32.26 5.52
N ILE A 417 -5.53 -32.06 6.81
CA ILE A 417 -5.17 -33.01 7.85
C ILE A 417 -6.43 -33.78 8.25
N ARG A 418 -6.38 -35.11 8.15
CA ARG A 418 -7.42 -36.04 8.61
C ARG A 418 -6.83 -37.01 9.64
N GLY A 419 -7.14 -36.82 10.90
CA GLY A 419 -6.47 -37.54 11.99
C GLY A 419 -5.00 -37.11 12.08
N SER A 420 -4.08 -38.04 11.78
CA SER A 420 -2.63 -37.79 11.71
C SER A 420 -2.09 -37.78 10.28
N ALA A 421 -2.94 -37.94 9.28
CA ALA A 421 -2.52 -38.01 7.87
C ALA A 421 -2.77 -36.70 7.16
N GLU A 422 -1.79 -36.24 6.39
CA GLU A 422 -1.97 -35.20 5.41
C GLU A 422 -2.45 -35.81 4.10
N LEU A 423 -3.47 -35.22 3.52
CA LEU A 423 -4.15 -35.68 2.32
C LEU A 423 -4.29 -34.53 1.33
N GLU A 424 -4.16 -34.83 0.06
CA GLU A 424 -4.52 -33.92 -1.03
C GLU A 424 -5.84 -34.38 -1.67
N ILE A 425 -6.82 -33.51 -1.73
CA ILE A 425 -8.13 -33.76 -2.33
C ILE A 425 -8.38 -32.74 -3.43
N SER A 426 -8.59 -33.23 -4.65
CA SER A 426 -9.05 -32.40 -5.76
C SER A 426 -10.54 -32.55 -5.95
N LEU A 427 -11.26 -31.42 -6.03
CA LEU A 427 -12.69 -31.41 -6.26
C LEU A 427 -13.10 -30.30 -7.24
N LYS A 428 -14.27 -30.45 -7.85
CA LYS A 428 -14.85 -29.46 -8.73
C LYS A 428 -15.69 -28.48 -7.93
N ILE A 429 -15.39 -27.19 -8.02
CA ILE A 429 -16.10 -26.13 -7.32
C ILE A 429 -17.55 -26.02 -7.83
N GLY A 430 -18.49 -25.88 -6.92
CA GLY A 430 -19.89 -25.61 -7.20
C GLY A 430 -20.19 -24.12 -7.34
N LYS A 431 -21.45 -23.84 -7.64
CA LYS A 431 -22.04 -22.50 -7.68
C LYS A 431 -22.92 -22.31 -6.45
N ARG A 432 -22.79 -21.18 -5.77
CA ARG A 432 -23.69 -20.76 -4.72
C ARG A 432 -24.88 -20.02 -5.26
#